data_c04d1362f8c1defa8d5c082ef78efb0d
#
_entry.id   c04d1362f8c1defa8d5c082ef78efb0d
#
_cell.length_a   1.000
_cell.length_b   1.000
_cell.length_c   1.000
_cell.angle_alpha   90.00
_cell.angle_beta   90.00
_cell.angle_gamma   90.00
#
_symmetry.space_group_name_H-M   'P 1'
#
loop_
_entity.id
_entity.type
_entity.pdbx_description
1 polymer ?
#
loop_
_entity_poly.entity_id
_entity_poly.type
_entity_poly.pdbx_seq_one_letter_code
_entity_poly.pdbx_strand_id
1 'polypeptide(L)'
;MRKPIIAGNWKMNKTPEEAKELVSALIPLVKDADCDVVVCVPAADYTVVAETIKGTNIKLGAQNVHFAKSGAYTGELSADMLKACGVEYVVIGHSERRQYFGETNETVNLRVKAALEGGLKVILLSLIHI
;
A
#
# COMPACT_ATOMS: atom_id res chain seq x y z
N MET A 1 -7.09 -14.19 -17.92
CA MET A 1 -7.36 -14.40 -16.48
C MET A 1 -6.47 -13.47 -15.66
N ARG A 2 -7.01 -12.84 -14.65
CA ARG A 2 -6.22 -11.97 -13.77
C ARG A 2 -5.25 -12.81 -12.94
N LYS A 3 -4.03 -12.31 -12.80
CA LYS A 3 -3.03 -12.94 -11.94
C LYS A 3 -3.44 -12.76 -10.48
N PRO A 4 -3.42 -13.80 -9.65
CA PRO A 4 -3.70 -13.66 -8.22
C PRO A 4 -2.72 -12.72 -7.53
N ILE A 5 -3.22 -11.98 -6.54
CA ILE A 5 -2.42 -11.08 -5.71
C ILE A 5 -2.55 -11.53 -4.26
N ILE A 6 -1.43 -11.77 -3.62
CA ILE A 6 -1.37 -12.03 -2.18
C ILE A 6 -0.76 -10.79 -1.53
N ALA A 7 -1.59 -10.03 -0.85
CA ALA A 7 -1.20 -8.76 -0.23
C ALA A 7 -1.28 -8.86 1.29
N GLY A 8 -0.18 -8.61 1.96
CA GLY A 8 -0.13 -8.55 3.42
C GLY A 8 -0.31 -7.12 3.90
N ASN A 9 -1.35 -6.87 4.67
CA ASN A 9 -1.54 -5.57 5.30
C ASN A 9 -0.90 -5.58 6.70
N TRP A 10 0.17 -4.81 6.86
CA TRP A 10 0.90 -4.77 8.14
C TRP A 10 0.20 -3.91 9.19
N LYS A 11 -0.79 -3.11 8.77
CA LYS A 11 -1.49 -2.19 9.67
C LYS A 11 -0.48 -1.25 10.34
N MET A 12 -0.65 -0.90 11.61
CA MET A 12 0.27 -0.03 12.32
C MET A 12 1.29 -0.87 13.07
N ASN A 13 2.16 -1.55 12.32
CA ASN A 13 3.19 -2.41 12.91
C ASN A 13 4.51 -2.25 12.16
N LYS A 14 5.58 -2.49 12.85
CA LYS A 14 6.96 -2.55 12.37
C LYS A 14 7.63 -1.19 12.25
N THR A 15 8.78 -1.10 12.90
CA THR A 15 9.76 -0.03 12.68
C THR A 15 10.55 -0.35 11.41
N PRO A 16 11.33 0.61 10.87
CA PRO A 16 12.16 0.33 9.69
C PRO A 16 13.09 -0.88 9.84
N GLU A 17 13.72 -1.05 11.00
CA GLU A 17 14.60 -2.21 11.25
C GLU A 17 13.82 -3.52 11.24
N GLU A 18 12.69 -3.55 11.95
CA GLU A 18 11.82 -4.72 11.99
C GLU A 18 11.25 -5.05 10.60
N ALA A 19 10.92 -4.02 9.82
CA ALA A 19 10.45 -4.17 8.45
C ALA A 19 11.51 -4.83 7.56
N LYS A 20 12.76 -4.39 7.68
CA LYS A 20 13.88 -4.96 6.93
C LYS A 20 14.10 -6.43 7.28
N GLU A 21 14.04 -6.77 8.56
CA GLU A 21 14.17 -8.16 9.01
C GLU A 21 13.08 -9.05 8.43
N LEU A 22 11.82 -8.60 8.55
CA LEU A 22 10.67 -9.38 8.08
C LEU A 22 10.72 -9.60 6.56
N VAL A 23 10.98 -8.55 5.81
CA VAL A 23 11.03 -8.63 4.35
C VAL A 23 12.21 -9.47 3.90
N SER A 24 13.36 -9.32 4.53
CA SER A 24 14.54 -10.15 4.22
C SER A 24 14.25 -11.64 4.42
N ALA A 25 13.51 -11.98 5.47
CA ALA A 25 13.12 -13.37 5.72
C ALA A 25 12.07 -13.86 4.71
N LEU A 26 11.22 -12.94 4.21
CA LEU A 26 10.16 -13.28 3.27
C LEU A 26 10.69 -13.56 1.85
N ILE A 27 11.72 -12.85 1.42
CA ILE A 27 12.24 -12.93 0.05
C ILE A 27 12.48 -14.37 -0.42
N PRO A 28 13.25 -15.22 0.30
CA PRO A 28 13.50 -16.59 -0.17
C PRO A 28 12.25 -17.47 -0.13
N LEU A 29 11.28 -17.14 0.72
CA LEU A 29 10.07 -17.94 0.87
C LEU A 29 9.10 -17.77 -0.30
N VAL A 30 9.14 -16.63 -0.99
CA VAL A 30 8.19 -16.31 -2.07
C VAL A 30 8.84 -16.17 -3.43
N LYS A 31 10.13 -16.44 -3.57
CA LYS A 31 10.85 -16.21 -4.83
C LYS A 31 10.30 -16.98 -6.02
N ASP A 32 9.70 -18.13 -5.78
CA ASP A 32 9.15 -18.98 -6.83
C ASP A 32 7.60 -18.88 -6.92
N ALA A 33 7.01 -17.90 -6.24
CA ALA A 33 5.56 -17.72 -6.27
C ALA A 33 5.09 -17.31 -7.67
N ASP A 34 3.98 -17.89 -8.11
CA ASP A 34 3.36 -17.58 -9.40
C ASP A 34 2.24 -16.55 -9.29
N CYS A 35 2.17 -15.84 -8.17
CA CYS A 35 1.25 -14.73 -7.93
C CYS A 35 2.05 -13.46 -7.62
N ASP A 36 1.37 -12.32 -7.67
CA ASP A 36 1.96 -11.07 -7.21
C ASP A 36 1.97 -11.06 -5.69
N VAL A 37 3.15 -10.82 -5.10
CA VAL A 37 3.32 -10.72 -3.65
C VAL A 37 3.51 -9.26 -3.30
N VAL A 38 2.62 -8.73 -2.46
CA VAL A 38 2.60 -7.31 -2.09
C VAL A 38 2.66 -7.18 -0.57
N VAL A 39 3.52 -6.31 -0.08
CA VAL A 39 3.56 -5.94 1.33
C VAL A 39 3.08 -4.50 1.47
N CYS A 40 1.97 -4.31 2.17
CA CYS A 40 1.36 -3.00 2.40
C CYS A 40 1.78 -2.52 3.78
N VAL A 41 2.74 -1.61 3.81
CA VAL A 41 3.46 -1.24 5.02
C VAL A 41 3.16 0.20 5.44
N PRO A 42 3.40 0.57 6.72
CA PRO A 42 3.34 1.97 7.14
C PRO A 42 4.32 2.84 6.36
N ALA A 43 4.00 4.12 6.20
CA ALA A 43 4.83 5.05 5.43
C ALA A 43 6.25 5.17 5.95
N ALA A 44 6.45 5.01 7.25
CA ALA A 44 7.78 5.03 7.88
C ALA A 44 8.71 3.96 7.28
N ASP A 45 8.16 2.90 6.71
CA ASP A 45 8.92 1.75 6.24
C ASP A 45 9.12 1.73 4.71
N TYR A 46 8.56 2.70 3.97
CA TYR A 46 8.62 2.69 2.50
C TYR A 46 10.04 2.60 1.97
N THR A 47 10.93 3.47 2.43
CA THR A 47 12.29 3.53 1.89
C THR A 47 13.07 2.26 2.14
N VAL A 48 13.04 1.75 3.37
CA VAL A 48 13.80 0.54 3.71
C VAL A 48 13.26 -0.68 3.00
N VAL A 49 11.94 -0.79 2.87
CA VAL A 49 11.32 -1.92 2.17
C VAL A 49 11.63 -1.83 0.67
N ALA A 50 11.48 -0.65 0.07
CA ALA A 50 11.79 -0.46 -1.35
C ALA A 50 13.23 -0.86 -1.69
N GLU A 51 14.18 -0.50 -0.85
CA GLU A 51 15.58 -0.89 -1.04
C GLU A 51 15.78 -2.40 -0.87
N THR A 52 15.16 -2.99 0.14
CA THR A 52 15.33 -4.40 0.46
C THR A 52 14.77 -5.33 -0.61
N ILE A 53 13.67 -4.95 -1.26
CA ILE A 53 13.00 -5.79 -2.27
C ILE A 53 13.53 -5.59 -3.70
N LYS A 54 14.50 -4.72 -3.92
CA LYS A 54 15.07 -4.52 -5.26
C LYS A 54 15.55 -5.85 -5.84
N GLY A 55 15.18 -6.12 -7.08
CA GLY A 55 15.57 -7.35 -7.76
C GLY A 55 14.78 -8.58 -7.35
N THR A 56 13.78 -8.44 -6.48
CA THR A 56 12.92 -9.54 -6.05
C THR A 56 11.55 -9.42 -6.69
N ASN A 57 10.72 -10.43 -6.49
CA ASN A 57 9.34 -10.43 -6.96
C ASN A 57 8.34 -9.81 -5.97
N ILE A 58 8.82 -9.27 -4.86
CA ILE A 58 7.96 -8.59 -3.89
C ILE A 58 7.71 -7.15 -4.33
N LYS A 59 6.47 -6.69 -4.19
CA LYS A 59 6.06 -5.33 -4.52
C LYS A 59 5.67 -4.57 -3.26
N LEU A 60 5.96 -3.27 -3.27
CA LEU A 60 5.63 -2.39 -2.15
C LEU A 60 4.23 -1.82 -2.33
N GLY A 61 3.42 -1.92 -1.28
CA GLY A 61 2.10 -1.33 -1.21
C GLY A 61 2.01 -0.28 -0.11
N ALA A 62 1.14 0.69 -0.33
CA ALA A 62 0.77 1.69 0.67
C ALA A 62 -0.55 1.33 1.31
N GLN A 63 -0.80 1.87 2.49
CA GLN A 63 -2.03 1.63 3.25
C GLN A 63 -3.07 2.72 3.06
N ASN A 64 -2.70 3.81 2.41
CA ASN A 64 -3.55 4.96 2.16
C ASN A 64 -2.93 5.85 1.09
N VAL A 65 -3.75 6.72 0.50
CA VAL A 65 -3.32 7.76 -0.44
C VAL A 65 -4.33 8.91 -0.37
N HIS A 66 -3.86 10.14 -0.45
CA HIS A 66 -4.74 11.30 -0.50
C HIS A 66 -5.19 11.56 -1.95
N PHE A 67 -6.29 12.28 -2.10
CA PHE A 67 -6.86 12.55 -3.43
C PHE A 67 -6.32 13.82 -4.09
N ALA A 68 -5.66 14.71 -3.36
CA ALA A 68 -5.05 15.92 -3.92
C ALA A 68 -3.59 15.66 -4.28
N LYS A 69 -3.07 16.38 -5.26
CA LYS A 69 -1.67 16.27 -5.67
C LYS A 69 -0.71 16.93 -4.69
N SER A 70 -1.17 17.98 -4.02
CA SER A 70 -0.41 18.72 -3.02
C SER A 70 -1.36 19.59 -2.22
N GLY A 71 -0.87 20.25 -1.19
CA GLY A 71 -1.65 21.26 -0.49
C GLY A 71 -1.60 21.13 1.04
N ALA A 72 -2.52 21.80 1.67
CA ALA A 72 -2.61 21.87 3.13
C ALA A 72 -3.35 20.65 3.70
N TYR A 73 -2.70 19.51 3.59
CA TYR A 73 -3.23 18.21 4.06
C TYR A 73 -2.19 17.53 4.94
N THR A 74 -1.89 18.15 6.06
CA THR A 74 -0.84 17.69 6.98
C THR A 74 -0.99 16.21 7.34
N GLY A 75 0.06 15.44 7.10
CA GLY A 75 0.10 14.00 7.39
C GLY A 75 -0.32 13.11 6.23
N GLU A 76 -0.86 13.68 5.15
CA GLU A 76 -1.28 12.90 3.98
C GLU A 76 -0.16 12.75 2.96
N LEU A 77 -0.25 11.72 2.14
CA LEU A 77 0.68 11.45 1.05
C LEU A 77 -0.08 11.35 -0.27
N SER A 78 0.45 12.04 -1.29
CA SER A 78 -0.13 11.99 -2.63
C SER A 78 0.33 10.74 -3.40
N ALA A 79 -0.37 10.42 -4.49
CA ALA A 79 0.02 9.32 -5.37
C ALA A 79 1.43 9.52 -5.93
N ASP A 80 1.80 10.75 -6.28
CA ASP A 80 3.15 11.04 -6.79
C ASP A 80 4.23 10.77 -5.73
N MET A 81 3.97 11.14 -4.49
CA MET A 81 4.88 10.83 -3.38
C MET A 81 5.07 9.34 -3.21
N LEU A 82 3.97 8.58 -3.27
CA LEU A 82 4.02 7.13 -3.13
C LEU A 82 4.84 6.50 -4.25
N LYS A 83 4.60 6.90 -5.49
CA LYS A 83 5.37 6.37 -6.64
C LYS A 83 6.84 6.68 -6.52
N ALA A 84 7.19 7.88 -6.08
CA ALA A 84 8.58 8.28 -5.89
C ALA A 84 9.27 7.42 -4.82
N CYS A 85 8.53 6.91 -3.85
CA CYS A 85 9.04 6.01 -2.81
C CYS A 85 9.13 4.54 -3.28
N GLY A 86 8.70 4.23 -4.49
CA GLY A 86 8.72 2.87 -5.01
C GLY A 86 7.43 2.08 -4.76
N VAL A 87 6.37 2.74 -4.33
CA VAL A 87 5.07 2.11 -4.11
C VAL A 87 4.40 1.81 -5.46
N GLU A 88 3.89 0.58 -5.61
CA GLU A 88 3.17 0.17 -6.81
C GLU A 88 1.68 -0.09 -6.55
N TYR A 89 1.34 -0.50 -5.34
CA TYR A 89 -0.03 -0.83 -4.93
C TYR A 89 -0.46 0.08 -3.79
N VAL A 90 -1.77 0.30 -3.67
CA VAL A 90 -2.32 1.01 -2.51
C VAL A 90 -3.64 0.40 -2.10
N VAL A 91 -3.78 0.17 -0.78
CA VAL A 91 -5.04 -0.27 -0.17
C VAL A 91 -5.91 0.96 0.05
N ILE A 92 -7.12 0.93 -0.44
CA ILE A 92 -8.08 2.04 -0.29
C ILE A 92 -9.41 1.48 0.23
N GLY A 93 -10.03 2.21 1.13
CA GLY A 93 -11.34 1.85 1.66
C GLY A 93 -11.31 0.85 2.80
N HIS A 94 -10.17 0.66 3.45
CA HIS A 94 -10.06 -0.27 4.57
C HIS A 94 -11.05 0.08 5.67
N SER A 95 -11.67 -0.93 6.27
CA SER A 95 -12.69 -0.75 7.31
C SER A 95 -12.19 0.07 8.50
N GLU A 96 -10.93 -0.09 8.88
CA GLU A 96 -10.34 0.68 9.97
C GLU A 96 -10.30 2.18 9.66
N ARG A 97 -10.00 2.54 8.40
CA ARG A 97 -10.00 3.95 8.01
C ARG A 97 -11.42 4.53 7.94
N ARG A 98 -12.39 3.74 7.52
CA ARG A 98 -13.79 4.15 7.54
C ARG A 98 -14.30 4.36 8.96
N GLN A 99 -13.90 3.48 9.87
CA GLN A 99 -14.34 3.50 11.27
C GLN A 99 -13.66 4.59 12.10
N TYR A 100 -12.33 4.74 11.97
CA TYR A 100 -11.56 5.60 12.85
C TYR A 100 -11.15 6.94 12.24
N PHE A 101 -11.13 7.06 10.93
CA PHE A 101 -10.63 8.25 10.25
C PHE A 101 -11.66 8.93 9.35
N GLY A 102 -12.92 8.56 9.50
CA GLY A 102 -14.03 9.26 8.84
C GLY A 102 -14.10 9.08 7.33
N GLU A 103 -13.49 8.05 6.77
CA GLU A 103 -13.59 7.82 5.34
C GLU A 103 -14.96 7.30 4.95
N THR A 104 -15.47 7.82 3.86
CA THR A 104 -16.79 7.50 3.30
C THR A 104 -16.62 6.95 1.88
N ASN A 105 -17.71 6.45 1.31
CA ASN A 105 -17.68 6.02 -0.09
C ASN A 105 -17.25 7.14 -1.03
N GLU A 106 -17.62 8.39 -0.72
CA GLU A 106 -17.24 9.55 -1.53
C GLU A 106 -15.73 9.81 -1.48
N THR A 107 -15.14 9.83 -0.28
CA THR A 107 -13.69 10.03 -0.13
C THR A 107 -12.90 8.84 -0.68
N VAL A 108 -13.40 7.63 -0.52
CA VAL A 108 -12.78 6.43 -1.10
C VAL A 108 -12.78 6.53 -2.63
N ASN A 109 -13.88 6.96 -3.23
CA ASN A 109 -13.95 7.16 -4.69
C ASN A 109 -12.91 8.17 -5.18
N LEU A 110 -12.78 9.30 -4.48
CA LEU A 110 -11.78 10.31 -4.82
C LEU A 110 -10.35 9.76 -4.74
N ARG A 111 -10.07 8.97 -3.72
CA ARG A 111 -8.75 8.35 -3.53
C ARG A 111 -8.45 7.33 -4.60
N VAL A 112 -9.43 6.51 -4.98
CA VAL A 112 -9.26 5.53 -6.07
C VAL A 112 -8.94 6.22 -7.38
N LYS A 113 -9.66 7.29 -7.72
CA LYS A 113 -9.40 8.06 -8.94
C LYS A 113 -7.99 8.65 -8.95
N ALA A 114 -7.59 9.26 -7.85
CA ALA A 114 -6.27 9.86 -7.72
C ALA A 114 -5.16 8.81 -7.85
N ALA A 115 -5.34 7.66 -7.24
CA ALA A 115 -4.36 6.56 -7.31
C ALA A 115 -4.21 6.03 -8.74
N LEU A 116 -5.32 5.82 -9.44
CA LEU A 116 -5.30 5.36 -10.82
C LEU A 116 -4.67 6.39 -11.76
N GLU A 117 -5.02 7.66 -11.61
CA GLU A 117 -4.41 8.74 -12.40
C GLU A 117 -2.91 8.84 -12.14
N GLY A 118 -2.48 8.62 -10.92
CA GLY A 118 -1.07 8.61 -10.54
C GLY A 118 -0.31 7.36 -10.97
N GLY A 119 -0.98 6.38 -11.56
CA GLY A 119 -0.34 5.16 -12.06
C GLY A 119 -0.15 4.08 -11.01
N LEU A 120 -0.83 4.15 -9.88
CA LEU A 120 -0.82 3.11 -8.85
C LEU A 120 -1.86 2.03 -9.16
N LYS A 121 -1.61 0.82 -8.70
CA LYS A 121 -2.57 -0.27 -8.72
C LYS A 121 -3.36 -0.26 -7.42
N VAL A 122 -4.68 -0.29 -7.51
CA VAL A 122 -5.56 -0.13 -6.36
C VAL A 122 -6.05 -1.48 -5.85
N ILE A 123 -5.94 -1.69 -4.54
CA ILE A 123 -6.60 -2.79 -3.84
C ILE A 123 -7.76 -2.16 -3.07
N LEU A 124 -8.94 -2.21 -3.70
CA LEU A 124 -10.14 -1.61 -3.13
C LEU A 124 -10.81 -2.57 -2.16
N LEU A 125 -11.03 -2.10 -0.94
CA LEU A 125 -11.74 -2.86 0.08
C LEU A 125 -13.12 -2.27 0.31
N SER A 126 -14.11 -3.13 0.43
CA SER A 126 -15.48 -2.72 0.74
C SER A 126 -15.93 -3.38 2.04
N LEU A 127 -16.98 -2.83 2.64
CA LEU A 127 -17.55 -3.40 3.84
C LEU A 127 -18.42 -4.60 3.47
N ILE A 128 -18.33 -5.64 4.29
CA ILE A 128 -19.24 -6.77 4.18
C ILE A 128 -20.35 -6.50 5.17
N HIS A 129 -21.56 -6.38 4.65
CA HIS A 129 -22.75 -6.29 5.47
C HIS A 129 -23.29 -7.71 5.68
N ILE A 130 -23.21 -8.16 6.90
CA ILE A 130 -23.77 -9.46 7.28
C ILE A 130 -25.13 -9.23 7.91
#